data_382bd20e50cd1dd11af86606117691d6
#
_entry.id   382bd20e50cd1dd11af86606117691d6
#
_cell.length_a   1.000
_cell.length_b   1.000
_cell.length_c   1.000
_cell.angle_alpha   90.00
_cell.angle_beta   90.00
_cell.angle_gamma   90.00
#
_symmetry.space_group_name_H-M   'P 1'
#
loop_
_entity.id
_entity.type
_entity.pdbx_description
1 polymer ?
#
loop_
_entity_poly.entity_id
_entity_poly.type
_entity_poly.pdbx_seq_one_letter_code
_entity_poly.pdbx_strand_id
1 'polypeptide(L)'
;MKCNKCKSSNVQRFQVIHEQGTSNINIDSNTVGGGVGFGGGLRGGLGLGRTGSSGTSQTLLAKKTQPPKDTRLTSSIAILVFLFFLYFMDKSKYIFAITSAFGIVLCVYTFKKGSEKYNKDMSDWFKTWHCNKCGNSFISK
;
A
#
# COMPACT_ATOMS: atom_id res chain seq x y z
N MET A 1 -19.82 0.08 -23.21
CA MET A 1 -20.28 1.08 -22.24
C MET A 1 -20.03 2.49 -22.76
N LYS A 2 -20.85 3.49 -22.37
CA LYS A 2 -20.66 4.88 -22.76
C LYS A 2 -20.56 5.78 -21.53
N CYS A 3 -19.71 6.80 -21.61
CA CYS A 3 -19.55 7.78 -20.54
C CYS A 3 -20.86 8.53 -20.25
N ASN A 4 -21.20 8.70 -18.98
CA ASN A 4 -22.44 9.40 -18.58
C ASN A 4 -22.43 10.89 -18.95
N LYS A 5 -21.22 11.51 -18.98
CA LYS A 5 -21.06 12.95 -19.24
C LYS A 5 -20.95 13.29 -20.73
N CYS A 6 -20.05 12.63 -21.45
CA CYS A 6 -19.74 13.00 -22.86
C CYS A 6 -20.19 11.97 -23.89
N LYS A 7 -20.89 10.89 -23.47
CA LYS A 7 -21.41 9.80 -24.31
C LYS A 7 -20.35 9.06 -25.13
N SER A 8 -19.07 9.30 -24.88
CA SER A 8 -17.96 8.63 -25.56
C SER A 8 -17.91 7.15 -25.17
N SER A 9 -17.53 6.30 -26.11
CA SER A 9 -17.25 4.88 -25.89
C SER A 9 -15.82 4.61 -25.39
N ASN A 10 -14.94 5.63 -25.38
CA ASN A 10 -13.56 5.50 -24.90
C ASN A 10 -13.52 5.55 -23.37
N VAL A 11 -13.91 4.44 -22.76
CA VAL A 11 -13.95 4.26 -21.30
C VAL A 11 -13.17 3.01 -20.91
N GLN A 12 -12.42 3.08 -19.80
CA GLN A 12 -11.64 1.98 -19.26
C GLN A 12 -11.95 1.76 -17.78
N ARG A 13 -11.82 0.53 -17.30
CA ARG A 13 -11.95 0.21 -15.85
C ARG A 13 -10.74 0.72 -15.08
N PHE A 14 -10.94 1.14 -13.85
CA PHE A 14 -9.87 1.56 -12.95
C PHE A 14 -8.80 0.49 -12.78
N GLN A 15 -9.21 -0.76 -12.65
CA GLN A 15 -8.31 -1.90 -12.55
C GLN A 15 -7.34 -1.97 -13.74
N VAL A 16 -7.84 -1.89 -14.96
CA VAL A 16 -7.02 -1.97 -16.18
C VAL A 16 -6.04 -0.80 -16.27
N ILE A 17 -6.49 0.41 -15.94
CA ILE A 17 -5.64 1.60 -15.94
C ILE A 17 -4.53 1.46 -14.90
N HIS A 18 -4.85 0.97 -13.71
CA HIS A 18 -3.88 0.78 -12.64
C HIS A 18 -2.83 -0.28 -13.00
N GLU A 19 -3.26 -1.44 -13.52
CA GLU A 19 -2.36 -2.53 -13.95
C GLU A 19 -1.44 -2.11 -15.10
N GLN A 20 -1.99 -1.46 -16.14
CA GLN A 20 -1.20 -1.01 -17.30
C GLN A 20 -0.25 0.15 -16.95
N GLY A 21 -0.63 0.98 -15.99
CA GLY A 21 0.17 2.12 -15.59
C GLY A 21 1.15 1.86 -14.45
N THR A 22 1.21 0.63 -13.93
CA THR A 22 2.12 0.23 -12.86
C THR A 22 3.12 -0.78 -13.41
N SER A 23 4.40 -0.44 -13.43
CA SER A 23 5.47 -1.37 -13.80
C SER A 23 6.43 -1.57 -12.62
N ASN A 24 6.73 -2.83 -12.32
CA ASN A 24 7.76 -3.20 -11.36
C ASN A 24 9.11 -3.23 -12.08
N ILE A 25 10.01 -2.35 -11.67
CA ILE A 25 11.36 -2.28 -12.22
C ILE A 25 12.30 -2.93 -11.21
N ASN A 26 12.84 -4.08 -11.57
CA ASN A 26 13.92 -4.74 -10.85
C ASN A 26 15.20 -4.50 -11.65
N ILE A 27 16.09 -3.69 -11.14
CA ILE A 27 17.40 -3.43 -11.76
C ILE A 27 18.43 -4.16 -10.92
N ASP A 28 18.90 -5.29 -11.42
CA ASP A 28 20.08 -5.97 -10.89
C ASP A 28 21.31 -5.47 -11.66
N SER A 29 22.08 -4.57 -11.08
CA SER A 29 23.33 -4.12 -11.67
C SER A 29 24.51 -4.79 -10.96
N ASN A 30 25.22 -5.64 -11.69
CA ASN A 30 26.51 -6.15 -11.28
C ASN A 30 27.58 -5.16 -11.75
N THR A 31 28.07 -4.31 -10.87
CA THR A 31 29.16 -3.41 -11.19
C THR A 31 30.46 -4.04 -10.75
N VAL A 32 31.29 -4.46 -11.72
CA VAL A 32 32.68 -4.80 -11.48
C VAL A 32 33.46 -3.48 -11.57
N GLY A 33 33.61 -2.82 -10.45
CA GLY A 33 34.39 -1.58 -10.34
C GLY A 33 35.83 -1.87 -9.95
N GLY A 34 36.74 -1.88 -10.91
CA GLY A 34 38.18 -1.77 -10.66
C GLY A 34 38.54 -0.30 -10.44
N GLY A 35 38.47 0.22 -9.21
CA GLY A 35 38.96 1.55 -8.88
C GLY A 35 40.44 1.54 -8.59
N VAL A 36 41.26 2.12 -9.49
CA VAL A 36 42.65 2.44 -9.20
C VAL A 36 42.70 3.76 -8.46
N GLY A 37 42.71 3.71 -7.13
CA GLY A 37 42.91 4.90 -6.31
C GLY A 37 44.35 5.32 -6.31
N PHE A 38 44.67 6.46 -6.95
CA PHE A 38 45.96 7.15 -6.81
C PHE A 38 46.02 7.80 -5.42
N GLY A 39 46.66 7.14 -4.49
CA GLY A 39 46.90 7.64 -3.13
C GLY A 39 47.55 6.58 -2.28
N GLY A 40 48.88 6.47 -2.35
CA GLY A 40 49.82 5.92 -1.39
C GLY A 40 49.41 4.63 -0.65
N GLY A 41 49.45 3.47 -1.33
CA GLY A 41 49.30 2.18 -0.67
C GLY A 41 48.62 1.16 -1.58
N LEU A 42 49.43 0.20 -2.09
CA LEU A 42 48.94 -0.94 -2.88
C LEU A 42 48.01 -1.80 -2.05
N ARG A 43 46.68 -1.55 -2.06
CA ARG A 43 45.67 -2.49 -1.66
C ARG A 43 44.64 -2.59 -2.76
N GLY A 44 44.91 -3.50 -3.70
CA GLY A 44 43.95 -3.92 -4.71
C GLY A 44 42.80 -4.70 -4.04
N GLY A 45 41.72 -4.04 -3.72
CA GLY A 45 40.45 -4.67 -3.29
C GLY A 45 39.57 -4.83 -4.52
N LEU A 46 39.38 -6.04 -5.03
CA LEU A 46 38.30 -6.39 -5.94
C LEU A 46 36.99 -6.33 -5.16
N GLY A 47 36.34 -5.17 -5.17
CA GLY A 47 35.01 -4.99 -4.59
C GLY A 47 33.95 -5.45 -5.58
N LEU A 48 33.42 -6.64 -5.39
CA LEU A 48 32.20 -7.10 -6.05
C LEU A 48 31.01 -6.43 -5.35
N GLY A 49 30.60 -5.27 -5.84
CA GLY A 49 29.40 -4.57 -5.38
C GLY A 49 28.18 -5.08 -6.14
N ARG A 50 27.31 -5.83 -5.48
CA ARG A 50 25.99 -6.18 -6.01
C ARG A 50 24.97 -5.20 -5.43
N THR A 51 24.49 -4.28 -6.24
CA THR A 51 23.42 -3.35 -5.89
C THR A 51 22.14 -3.81 -6.58
N GLY A 52 21.21 -4.36 -5.80
CA GLY A 52 19.84 -4.64 -6.23
C GLY A 52 18.97 -3.41 -5.90
N SER A 53 18.40 -2.76 -6.90
CA SER A 53 17.40 -1.71 -6.72
C SER A 53 16.06 -2.20 -7.25
N SER A 54 15.09 -2.34 -6.36
CA SER A 54 13.70 -2.63 -6.72
C SER A 54 12.86 -1.36 -6.57
N GLY A 55 12.19 -0.96 -7.64
CA GLY A 55 11.31 0.20 -7.65
C GLY A 55 10.01 -0.07 -8.41
N THR A 56 8.94 0.59 -8.01
CA THR A 56 7.69 0.62 -8.77
C THR A 56 7.57 1.96 -9.46
N SER A 57 7.47 1.94 -10.80
CA SER A 57 7.14 3.13 -11.59
C SER A 57 5.65 3.14 -11.86
N GLN A 58 4.99 4.26 -11.53
CA GLN A 58 3.56 4.44 -11.76
C GLN A 58 3.30 5.72 -12.54
N THR A 59 2.43 5.63 -13.55
CA THR A 59 1.91 6.81 -14.23
C THR A 59 1.00 7.62 -13.30
N LEU A 60 0.90 8.94 -13.54
CA LEU A 60 0.00 9.79 -12.74
C LEU A 60 -1.45 9.30 -12.73
N LEU A 61 -1.91 8.72 -13.85
CA LEU A 61 -3.25 8.17 -13.96
C LEU A 61 -3.40 6.89 -13.12
N ALA A 62 -2.42 5.98 -13.15
CA ALA A 62 -2.40 4.78 -12.33
C ALA A 62 -2.38 5.12 -10.83
N LYS A 63 -1.64 6.16 -10.45
CA LYS A 63 -1.63 6.66 -9.07
C LYS A 63 -3.00 7.19 -8.63
N LYS A 64 -3.75 7.85 -9.53
CA LYS A 64 -5.09 8.34 -9.25
C LYS A 64 -6.14 7.23 -9.16
N THR A 65 -5.93 6.11 -9.85
CA THR A 65 -6.81 4.94 -9.86
C THR A 65 -6.38 3.84 -8.92
N GLN A 66 -5.55 4.14 -7.91
CA GLN A 66 -5.11 3.15 -6.92
C GLN A 66 -6.30 2.51 -6.18
N PRO A 67 -6.21 1.22 -5.87
CA PRO A 67 -7.19 0.56 -5.03
C PRO A 67 -7.19 1.16 -3.61
N PRO A 68 -8.31 1.07 -2.89
CA PRO A 68 -8.39 1.55 -1.51
C PRO A 68 -7.35 0.85 -0.64
N LYS A 69 -6.68 1.63 0.22
CA LYS A 69 -5.66 1.09 1.14
C LYS A 69 -6.30 0.26 2.23
N ASP A 70 -5.73 -0.91 2.49
CA ASP A 70 -6.15 -1.74 3.61
C ASP A 70 -5.60 -1.18 4.93
N THR A 71 -6.46 -0.48 5.67
CA THR A 71 -6.13 0.10 6.98
C THR A 71 -6.56 -0.77 8.15
N ARG A 72 -7.11 -1.97 7.90
CA ARG A 72 -7.64 -2.87 8.93
C ARG A 72 -6.55 -3.32 9.91
N LEU A 73 -5.41 -3.74 9.37
CA LEU A 73 -4.29 -4.22 10.17
C LEU A 73 -3.67 -3.09 11.02
N THR A 74 -3.51 -1.90 10.47
CA THR A 74 -2.88 -0.79 11.18
C THR A 74 -3.68 -0.34 12.40
N SER A 75 -5.01 -0.28 12.29
CA SER A 75 -5.87 0.07 13.42
C SER A 75 -5.85 -1.00 14.53
N SER A 76 -5.86 -2.28 14.16
CA SER A 76 -5.79 -3.38 15.11
C SER A 76 -4.44 -3.45 15.83
N ILE A 77 -3.34 -3.26 15.12
CA ILE A 77 -2.00 -3.21 15.70
C ILE A 77 -1.87 -2.04 16.68
N ALA A 78 -2.39 -0.86 16.34
CA ALA A 78 -2.35 0.30 17.23
C ALA A 78 -3.07 0.04 18.57
N ILE A 79 -4.23 -0.64 18.53
CA ILE A 79 -4.95 -1.04 19.75
C ILE A 79 -4.14 -2.05 20.57
N LEU A 80 -3.53 -3.05 19.94
CA LEU A 80 -2.71 -4.05 20.63
C LEU A 80 -1.48 -3.42 21.30
N VAL A 81 -0.80 -2.50 20.61
CA VAL A 81 0.35 -1.77 21.18
C VAL A 81 -0.10 -0.91 22.37
N PHE A 82 -1.26 -0.26 22.28
CA PHE A 82 -1.80 0.52 23.39
C PHE A 82 -2.12 -0.35 24.61
N LEU A 83 -2.75 -1.51 24.41
CA LEU A 83 -3.02 -2.47 25.49
C LEU A 83 -1.73 -3.01 26.12
N PHE A 84 -0.71 -3.30 25.29
CA PHE A 84 0.61 -3.70 25.78
C PHE A 84 1.25 -2.62 26.64
N PHE A 85 1.15 -1.35 26.25
CA PHE A 85 1.64 -0.24 27.05
C PHE A 85 0.91 -0.11 28.39
N LEU A 86 -0.40 -0.25 28.43
CA LEU A 86 -1.18 -0.25 29.67
C LEU A 86 -0.77 -1.40 30.61
N TYR A 87 -0.38 -2.55 30.06
CA TYR A 87 0.11 -3.68 30.87
C TYR A 87 1.33 -3.31 31.71
N PHE A 88 2.25 -2.51 31.18
CA PHE A 88 3.44 -2.07 31.92
C PHE A 88 3.17 -0.99 32.96
N MET A 89 2.13 -0.21 32.77
CA MET A 89 1.80 0.90 33.66
C MET A 89 0.98 0.46 34.88
N ASP A 90 0.22 -0.62 34.78
CA ASP A 90 -0.73 -1.03 35.80
C ASP A 90 -0.19 -2.20 36.65
N LYS A 91 -0.10 -1.95 37.99
CA LYS A 91 0.32 -2.98 38.97
C LYS A 91 -0.85 -3.84 39.47
N SER A 92 -2.10 -3.48 39.14
CA SER A 92 -3.29 -4.18 39.61
C SER A 92 -3.80 -5.21 38.60
N LYS A 93 -3.70 -6.49 38.95
CA LYS A 93 -4.14 -7.62 38.10
C LYS A 93 -5.61 -7.57 37.69
N TYR A 94 -6.48 -7.05 38.55
CA TYR A 94 -7.93 -6.99 38.27
C TYR A 94 -8.27 -5.89 37.25
N ILE A 95 -7.68 -4.71 37.38
CA ILE A 95 -7.88 -3.61 36.44
C ILE A 95 -7.37 -4.03 35.05
N PHE A 96 -6.23 -4.67 35.01
CA PHE A 96 -5.67 -5.19 33.75
C PHE A 96 -6.60 -6.21 33.08
N ALA A 97 -7.19 -7.14 33.83
CA ALA A 97 -8.12 -8.13 33.25
C ALA A 97 -9.35 -7.48 32.61
N ILE A 98 -9.93 -6.46 33.24
CA ILE A 98 -11.10 -5.73 32.72
C ILE A 98 -10.72 -4.92 31.48
N THR A 99 -9.61 -4.18 31.52
CA THR A 99 -9.17 -3.35 30.40
C THR A 99 -8.76 -4.17 29.20
N SER A 100 -8.12 -5.34 29.39
CA SER A 100 -7.77 -6.25 28.30
C SER A 100 -8.99 -6.86 27.63
N ALA A 101 -9.99 -7.30 28.40
CA ALA A 101 -11.24 -7.82 27.85
C ALA A 101 -11.97 -6.78 27.00
N PHE A 102 -12.08 -5.55 27.51
CA PHE A 102 -12.69 -4.44 26.77
C PHE A 102 -11.90 -4.11 25.50
N GLY A 103 -10.58 -4.10 25.55
CA GLY A 103 -9.71 -3.86 24.42
C GLY A 103 -9.84 -4.90 23.30
N ILE A 104 -9.98 -6.19 23.66
CA ILE A 104 -10.23 -7.27 22.70
C ILE A 104 -11.57 -7.06 21.98
N VAL A 105 -12.64 -6.73 22.71
CA VAL A 105 -13.94 -6.44 22.12
C VAL A 105 -13.88 -5.27 21.14
N LEU A 106 -13.22 -4.17 21.53
CA LEU A 106 -13.00 -3.01 20.64
C LEU A 106 -12.19 -3.39 19.40
N CYS A 107 -11.15 -4.20 19.55
CA CYS A 107 -10.32 -4.64 18.42
C CYS A 107 -11.15 -5.44 17.40
N VAL A 108 -11.95 -6.40 17.87
CA VAL A 108 -12.84 -7.20 17.01
C VAL A 108 -13.88 -6.30 16.32
N TYR A 109 -14.48 -5.37 17.06
CA TYR A 109 -15.47 -4.46 16.51
C TYR A 109 -14.89 -3.55 15.41
N THR A 110 -13.75 -2.91 15.67
CA THR A 110 -13.08 -2.03 14.70
C THR A 110 -12.61 -2.79 13.47
N PHE A 111 -12.09 -4.02 13.65
CA PHE A 111 -11.67 -4.88 12.56
C PHE A 111 -12.86 -5.27 11.66
N LYS A 112 -13.99 -5.69 12.26
CA LYS A 112 -15.20 -6.05 11.52
C LYS A 112 -15.73 -4.87 10.72
N LYS A 113 -15.90 -3.71 11.36
CA LYS A 113 -16.38 -2.48 10.72
C LYS A 113 -15.43 -2.00 9.60
N GLY A 114 -14.12 -2.07 9.85
CA GLY A 114 -13.10 -1.75 8.85
C GLY A 114 -13.14 -2.70 7.65
N SER A 115 -13.38 -3.99 7.89
CA SER A 115 -13.50 -5.01 6.84
C SER A 115 -14.72 -4.78 5.95
N GLU A 116 -15.88 -4.46 6.53
CA GLU A 116 -17.10 -4.16 5.77
C GLU A 116 -16.90 -2.94 4.86
N LYS A 117 -16.32 -1.87 5.42
CA LYS A 117 -16.01 -0.66 4.66
C LYS A 117 -15.04 -0.95 3.52
N TYR A 118 -13.93 -1.63 3.80
CA TYR A 118 -12.93 -1.98 2.79
C TYR A 118 -13.52 -2.82 1.66
N ASN A 119 -14.32 -3.83 1.98
CA ASN A 119 -14.96 -4.69 0.99
C ASN A 119 -15.93 -3.91 0.09
N LYS A 120 -16.67 -2.96 0.67
CA LYS A 120 -17.55 -2.07 -0.09
C LYS A 120 -16.74 -1.16 -1.00
N ASP A 121 -15.74 -0.45 -0.47
CA ASP A 121 -14.88 0.46 -1.25
C ASP A 121 -14.17 -0.28 -2.38
N MET A 122 -13.71 -1.53 -2.13
CA MET A 122 -13.07 -2.39 -3.13
C MET A 122 -14.06 -2.83 -4.21
N SER A 123 -15.28 -3.23 -3.83
CA SER A 123 -16.34 -3.57 -4.78
C SER A 123 -16.72 -2.38 -5.68
N ASP A 124 -16.79 -1.18 -5.11
CA ASP A 124 -17.08 0.05 -5.87
C ASP A 124 -15.90 0.41 -6.79
N TRP A 125 -14.66 0.21 -6.35
CA TRP A 125 -13.46 0.40 -7.17
C TRP A 125 -13.45 -0.51 -8.41
N PHE A 126 -13.80 -1.78 -8.28
CA PHE A 126 -13.92 -2.71 -9.42
C PHE A 126 -15.01 -2.32 -10.42
N LYS A 127 -16.06 -1.64 -9.97
CA LYS A 127 -17.17 -1.17 -10.81
C LYS A 127 -16.94 0.22 -11.38
N THR A 128 -15.84 0.89 -10.99
CA THR A 128 -15.56 2.26 -11.42
C THR A 128 -14.89 2.29 -12.79
N TRP A 129 -15.40 3.16 -13.64
CA TRP A 129 -14.93 3.41 -15.00
C TRP A 129 -14.39 4.82 -15.15
N HIS A 130 -13.38 4.97 -15.96
CA HIS A 130 -12.78 6.25 -16.32
C HIS A 130 -12.99 6.54 -17.81
N CYS A 131 -13.36 7.76 -18.13
CA CYS A 131 -13.48 8.20 -19.52
C CYS A 131 -12.21 8.93 -19.95
N ASN A 132 -11.47 8.36 -20.91
CA ASN A 132 -10.24 8.96 -21.42
C ASN A 132 -10.47 10.27 -22.20
N LYS A 133 -11.71 10.53 -22.66
CA LYS A 133 -12.04 11.75 -23.42
C LYS A 133 -12.29 12.96 -22.50
N CYS A 134 -13.01 12.81 -21.42
CA CYS A 134 -13.42 13.94 -20.56
C CYS A 134 -12.92 13.84 -19.13
N GLY A 135 -12.15 12.79 -18.77
CA GLY A 135 -11.59 12.59 -17.43
C GLY A 135 -12.62 12.25 -16.35
N ASN A 136 -13.89 12.05 -16.70
CA ASN A 136 -14.94 11.73 -15.74
C ASN A 136 -14.87 10.29 -15.29
N SER A 137 -15.02 10.06 -13.97
CA SER A 137 -15.10 8.73 -13.39
C SER A 137 -16.52 8.46 -12.90
N PHE A 138 -17.04 7.26 -13.16
CA PHE A 138 -18.40 6.87 -12.80
C PHE A 138 -18.48 5.39 -12.47
N ILE A 139 -19.44 5.02 -11.61
CA ILE A 139 -19.71 3.64 -11.23
C ILE A 139 -20.76 3.06 -12.18
N SER A 140 -20.49 1.89 -12.70
CA SER A 140 -21.46 1.11 -13.48
C SER A 140 -22.53 0.53 -12.55
N LYS A 141 -23.78 0.82 -12.83
CA LYS A 141 -24.91 0.15 -12.19
C LYS A 141 -25.06 -1.27 -12.72
#